data_05844bdd433e06faf695049cdd3a2f50
#
_entry.id   05844bdd433e06faf695049cdd3a2f50
#
_cell.length_a   1.000
_cell.length_b   1.000
_cell.length_c   1.000
_cell.angle_alpha   90.00
_cell.angle_beta   90.00
_cell.angle_gamma   90.00
#
_symmetry.space_group_name_H-M   'P 1'
#
loop_
_entity.id
_entity.type
_entity.pdbx_description
1 polymer ?
#
loop_
_entity_poly.entity_id
_entity_poly.type
_entity_poly.pdbx_seq_one_letter_code
_entity_poly.pdbx_strand_id
1 'polypeptide(L)'
;MANLHKATPFNPQGEVVLDCRLDKVFYGQFQAVRDSYVPIEKGKITGFIGPSGCGKSTVLRSLNRMNDLVNGFKFEGKVLYHGKNIYGKKIDPVLVRRYISMVFQHPNPFAMSIYDNVAFGLKLNRFKGDMDEQVQKSLERAALWGEVKDKLNKSGLSLSGGQQQRLCIARAIATEPDVLLMDEPCSALDPIATRHIEELMLELKDRYTVAMVTHNMQQAVRIADNTAFFGVDVSQGERVGHLVEMGNTQQIFNDPQYDLTKQYVSGEFS
;
A
#
# COMPACT_ATOMS: atom_id res chain seq x y z
N MET A 1 26.75 9.66 -21.05
CA MET A 1 25.59 8.74 -21.11
C MET A 1 25.69 7.86 -19.90
N ALA A 2 24.99 8.17 -18.82
CA ALA A 2 24.94 7.31 -17.64
C ALA A 2 24.22 6.03 -18.04
N ASN A 3 24.90 4.89 -17.90
CA ASN A 3 24.28 3.59 -18.01
C ASN A 3 23.15 3.51 -16.97
N LEU A 4 21.91 3.66 -17.43
CA LEU A 4 20.72 3.36 -16.64
C LEU A 4 20.76 1.85 -16.37
N HIS A 5 21.35 1.48 -15.24
CA HIS A 5 21.36 0.10 -14.79
C HIS A 5 19.88 -0.33 -14.59
N LYS A 6 19.43 -1.30 -15.37
CA LYS A 6 18.21 -2.01 -15.02
C LYS A 6 18.42 -2.57 -13.62
N ALA A 7 17.49 -2.29 -12.72
CA ALA A 7 17.52 -2.87 -11.38
C ALA A 7 17.78 -4.38 -11.47
N THR A 8 18.68 -4.90 -10.65
CA THR A 8 18.85 -6.36 -10.55
C THR A 8 17.50 -6.94 -10.15
N PRO A 9 16.97 -7.92 -10.88
CA PRO A 9 15.67 -8.49 -10.56
C PRO A 9 15.70 -9.05 -9.14
N PHE A 10 14.85 -8.52 -8.27
CA PHE A 10 14.61 -9.15 -6.97
C PHE A 10 14.07 -10.57 -7.21
N ASN A 11 14.70 -11.55 -6.58
CA ASN A 11 14.26 -12.94 -6.63
C ASN A 11 13.47 -13.27 -5.36
N PRO A 12 12.13 -13.32 -5.42
CA PRO A 12 11.31 -13.65 -4.26
C PRO A 12 11.69 -15.02 -3.68
N GLN A 13 11.69 -15.10 -2.35
CA GLN A 13 11.98 -16.35 -1.64
C GLN A 13 10.71 -17.14 -1.30
N GLY A 14 9.53 -16.50 -1.41
CA GLY A 14 8.23 -17.06 -1.09
C GLY A 14 7.22 -17.00 -2.25
N GLU A 15 5.98 -17.39 -1.95
CA GLU A 15 4.86 -17.30 -2.90
C GLU A 15 4.59 -15.82 -3.24
N VAL A 16 4.60 -15.48 -4.53
CA VAL A 16 4.26 -14.14 -5.02
C VAL A 16 2.75 -14.05 -5.24
N VAL A 17 2.08 -13.19 -4.47
CA VAL A 17 0.64 -12.95 -4.60
C VAL A 17 0.33 -11.89 -5.65
N LEU A 18 1.20 -10.86 -5.77
CA LEU A 18 1.13 -9.85 -6.83
C LEU A 18 2.47 -9.78 -7.57
N ASP A 19 2.46 -10.02 -8.87
CA ASP A 19 3.61 -9.82 -9.77
C ASP A 19 3.34 -8.56 -10.60
N CYS A 20 4.01 -7.46 -10.25
CA CYS A 20 3.78 -6.15 -10.85
C CYS A 20 4.95 -5.76 -11.76
N ARG A 21 4.67 -5.66 -13.06
CA ARG A 21 5.61 -5.21 -14.11
C ARG A 21 5.03 -3.99 -14.78
N LEU A 22 5.61 -2.84 -14.51
CA LEU A 22 5.23 -1.55 -15.08
C LEU A 22 6.27 -1.15 -16.12
N ASP A 23 5.90 -1.24 -17.39
CA ASP A 23 6.76 -0.75 -18.47
C ASP A 23 6.65 0.78 -18.54
N LYS A 24 5.41 1.32 -18.55
CA LYS A 24 5.14 2.76 -18.51
C LYS A 24 3.81 3.07 -17.85
N VAL A 25 3.78 4.13 -17.07
CA VAL A 25 2.56 4.68 -16.47
C VAL A 25 2.49 6.18 -16.76
N PHE A 26 1.35 6.63 -17.29
CA PHE A 26 1.12 8.03 -17.66
C PHE A 26 -0.13 8.59 -16.99
N TYR A 27 -0.10 9.90 -16.74
CA TYR A 27 -1.26 10.75 -16.48
C TYR A 27 -1.30 11.86 -17.55
N GLY A 28 -2.19 11.71 -18.53
CA GLY A 28 -2.19 12.54 -19.74
C GLY A 28 -0.94 12.31 -20.57
N GLN A 29 -0.07 13.31 -20.65
CA GLN A 29 1.21 13.25 -21.33
C GLN A 29 2.39 13.01 -20.37
N PHE A 30 2.18 13.22 -19.07
CA PHE A 30 3.21 13.05 -18.05
C PHE A 30 3.47 11.57 -17.75
N GLN A 31 4.72 11.12 -17.98
CA GLN A 31 5.15 9.78 -17.60
C GLN A 31 5.55 9.77 -16.12
N ALA A 32 4.72 9.14 -15.31
CA ALA A 32 4.93 9.10 -13.86
C ALA A 32 5.93 8.02 -13.43
N VAL A 33 5.87 6.83 -14.07
CA VAL A 33 6.71 5.67 -13.72
C VAL A 33 7.09 4.90 -14.97
N ARG A 34 8.29 4.30 -14.95
CA ARG A 34 8.77 3.37 -15.99
C ARG A 34 9.55 2.19 -15.40
N ASP A 35 9.76 1.17 -16.21
CA ASP A 35 10.72 0.07 -16.02
C ASP A 35 10.79 -0.46 -14.56
N SER A 36 9.64 -0.76 -13.94
CA SER A 36 9.59 -1.17 -12.54
C SER A 36 9.01 -2.58 -12.40
N TYR A 37 9.76 -3.47 -11.75
CA TYR A 37 9.33 -4.82 -11.40
C TYR A 37 9.25 -4.98 -9.88
N VAL A 38 8.04 -5.18 -9.37
CA VAL A 38 7.75 -5.19 -7.92
C VAL A 38 6.90 -6.44 -7.59
N PRO A 39 7.51 -7.58 -7.31
CA PRO A 39 6.81 -8.75 -6.82
C PRO A 39 6.49 -8.59 -5.32
N ILE A 40 5.25 -8.87 -4.93
CA ILE A 40 4.79 -8.83 -3.54
C ILE A 40 4.62 -10.25 -3.04
N GLU A 41 5.40 -10.61 -2.03
CA GLU A 41 5.36 -11.94 -1.41
C GLU A 41 4.24 -12.04 -0.38
N LYS A 42 3.57 -13.17 -0.39
CA LYS A 42 2.47 -13.50 0.53
C LYS A 42 2.92 -13.49 1.99
N GLY A 43 2.08 -12.93 2.87
CA GLY A 43 2.34 -12.90 4.31
C GLY A 43 3.52 -12.04 4.72
N LYS A 44 3.98 -11.12 3.84
CA LYS A 44 5.05 -10.17 4.14
C LYS A 44 4.56 -8.73 4.05
N ILE A 45 5.29 -7.84 4.71
CA ILE A 45 5.16 -6.39 4.55
C ILE A 45 6.23 -5.93 3.55
N THR A 46 5.82 -5.36 2.42
CA THR A 46 6.71 -4.73 1.45
C THR A 46 6.61 -3.21 1.57
N GLY A 47 7.71 -2.55 1.93
CA GLY A 47 7.81 -1.10 2.04
C GLY A 47 8.29 -0.46 0.74
N PHE A 48 7.59 0.56 0.24
CA PHE A 48 8.02 1.40 -0.88
C PHE A 48 8.60 2.69 -0.33
N ILE A 49 9.89 2.92 -0.55
CA ILE A 49 10.62 4.11 -0.10
C ILE A 49 11.19 4.90 -1.28
N GLY A 50 11.54 6.14 -1.05
CA GLY A 50 12.15 7.03 -2.06
C GLY A 50 11.66 8.47 -1.92
N PRO A 51 12.27 9.41 -2.65
CA PRO A 51 11.93 10.83 -2.57
C PRO A 51 10.49 11.12 -3.00
N SER A 52 9.99 12.31 -2.63
CA SER A 52 8.67 12.76 -3.05
C SER A 52 8.60 12.89 -4.57
N GLY A 53 7.48 12.43 -5.16
CA GLY A 53 7.26 12.48 -6.60
C GLY A 53 7.96 11.39 -7.43
N CYS A 54 8.62 10.38 -6.81
CA CYS A 54 9.20 9.26 -7.54
C CYS A 54 8.19 8.14 -7.92
N GLY A 55 6.90 8.37 -7.78
CA GLY A 55 5.86 7.46 -8.27
C GLY A 55 5.45 6.31 -7.34
N LYS A 56 5.88 6.24 -6.07
CA LYS A 56 5.51 5.18 -5.11
C LYS A 56 4.00 4.92 -5.03
N SER A 57 3.22 5.99 -4.79
CA SER A 57 1.76 5.89 -4.73
C SER A 57 1.14 5.50 -6.07
N THR A 58 1.76 5.91 -7.19
CA THR A 58 1.34 5.48 -8.53
C THR A 58 1.54 3.97 -8.70
N VAL A 59 2.69 3.43 -8.28
CA VAL A 59 2.94 1.98 -8.30
C VAL A 59 1.96 1.26 -7.38
N LEU A 60 1.82 1.71 -6.12
CA LEU A 60 0.92 1.12 -5.14
C LEU A 60 -0.52 1.05 -5.66
N ARG A 61 -1.04 2.16 -6.20
CA ARG A 61 -2.41 2.26 -6.76
C ARG A 61 -2.58 1.48 -8.06
N SER A 62 -1.50 1.14 -8.76
CA SER A 62 -1.56 0.23 -9.91
C SER A 62 -1.84 -1.20 -9.49
N LEU A 63 -1.47 -1.61 -8.25
CA LEU A 63 -1.69 -2.96 -7.74
C LEU A 63 -3.18 -3.32 -7.56
N ASN A 64 -4.07 -2.32 -7.47
CA ASN A 64 -5.52 -2.54 -7.32
C ASN A 64 -6.37 -1.72 -8.29
N ARG A 65 -5.78 -1.18 -9.35
CA ARG A 65 -6.48 -0.42 -10.37
C ARG A 65 -7.12 0.89 -9.87
N MET A 66 -6.63 1.46 -8.75
CA MET A 66 -7.13 2.76 -8.27
C MET A 66 -6.77 3.90 -9.24
N ASN A 67 -5.68 3.77 -9.99
CA ASN A 67 -5.31 4.76 -11.00
C ASN A 67 -6.31 4.86 -12.16
N ASP A 68 -7.13 3.83 -12.42
CA ASP A 68 -8.20 3.87 -13.42
C ASP A 68 -9.23 4.99 -13.17
N LEU A 69 -9.29 5.51 -11.94
CA LEU A 69 -10.18 6.61 -11.54
C LEU A 69 -9.59 7.99 -11.87
N VAL A 70 -8.34 8.07 -12.31
CA VAL A 70 -7.65 9.32 -12.65
C VAL A 70 -7.77 9.59 -14.15
N ASN A 71 -8.30 10.76 -14.48
CA ASN A 71 -8.43 11.14 -15.89
C ASN A 71 -7.07 11.16 -16.60
N GLY A 72 -7.02 10.56 -17.79
CA GLY A 72 -5.79 10.48 -18.59
C GLY A 72 -4.82 9.39 -18.15
N PHE A 73 -5.19 8.52 -17.19
CA PHE A 73 -4.37 7.37 -16.84
C PHE A 73 -4.18 6.42 -18.02
N LYS A 74 -2.93 6.08 -18.29
CA LYS A 74 -2.52 5.06 -19.27
C LYS A 74 -1.48 4.15 -18.63
N PHE A 75 -1.58 2.88 -18.94
CA PHE A 75 -0.76 1.84 -18.35
C PHE A 75 -0.27 0.88 -19.43
N GLU A 76 1.05 0.68 -19.47
CA GLU A 76 1.71 -0.38 -20.24
C GLU A 76 2.41 -1.30 -19.25
N GLY A 77 2.19 -2.61 -19.38
CA GLY A 77 2.75 -3.61 -18.48
C GLY A 77 1.75 -4.68 -18.07
N LYS A 78 2.00 -5.33 -16.95
CA LYS A 78 1.14 -6.38 -16.40
C LYS A 78 1.17 -6.34 -14.88
N VAL A 79 0.02 -6.51 -14.26
CA VAL A 79 -0.09 -6.81 -12.84
C VAL A 79 -0.86 -8.12 -12.70
N LEU A 80 -0.16 -9.15 -12.22
CA LEU A 80 -0.75 -10.46 -12.05
C LEU A 80 -1.10 -10.65 -10.57
N TYR A 81 -2.34 -10.97 -10.29
CA TYR A 81 -2.82 -11.41 -8.98
C TYR A 81 -3.10 -12.90 -9.06
N HIS A 82 -2.38 -13.70 -8.26
CA HIS A 82 -2.36 -15.18 -8.38
C HIS A 82 -2.22 -15.64 -9.83
N GLY A 83 -1.29 -15.04 -10.57
CA GLY A 83 -1.01 -15.37 -11.98
C GLY A 83 -2.03 -14.83 -13.01
N LYS A 84 -3.11 -14.18 -12.58
CA LYS A 84 -4.13 -13.62 -13.49
C LYS A 84 -3.94 -12.11 -13.65
N ASN A 85 -3.85 -11.63 -14.88
CA ASN A 85 -3.68 -10.20 -15.17
C ASN A 85 -4.95 -9.41 -14.77
N ILE A 86 -4.83 -8.57 -13.74
CA ILE A 86 -5.95 -7.74 -13.24
C ILE A 86 -6.37 -6.62 -14.20
N TYR A 87 -5.55 -6.28 -15.20
CA TYR A 87 -5.87 -5.31 -16.26
C TYR A 87 -6.48 -5.98 -17.51
N GLY A 88 -6.85 -7.27 -17.43
CA GLY A 88 -7.54 -7.97 -18.50
C GLY A 88 -8.91 -7.34 -18.81
N LYS A 89 -9.30 -7.32 -20.11
CA LYS A 89 -10.55 -6.68 -20.59
C LYS A 89 -11.84 -7.16 -19.89
N LYS A 90 -11.86 -8.38 -19.35
CA LYS A 90 -13.03 -8.99 -18.69
C LYS A 90 -12.96 -8.93 -17.17
N ILE A 91 -11.93 -8.29 -16.59
CA ILE A 91 -11.76 -8.24 -15.15
C ILE A 91 -12.47 -7.00 -14.60
N ASP A 92 -13.39 -7.23 -13.66
CA ASP A 92 -14.09 -6.17 -12.95
C ASP A 92 -13.15 -5.49 -11.92
N PRO A 93 -12.89 -4.16 -12.05
CA PRO A 93 -12.07 -3.44 -11.09
C PRO A 93 -12.63 -3.43 -9.67
N VAL A 94 -13.94 -3.56 -9.50
CA VAL A 94 -14.58 -3.61 -8.17
C VAL A 94 -14.19 -4.89 -7.44
N LEU A 95 -14.17 -6.02 -8.15
CA LEU A 95 -13.70 -7.29 -7.58
C LEU A 95 -12.20 -7.23 -7.24
N VAL A 96 -11.38 -6.62 -8.09
CA VAL A 96 -9.96 -6.42 -7.79
C VAL A 96 -9.78 -5.67 -6.47
N ARG A 97 -10.50 -4.55 -6.27
CA ARG A 97 -10.43 -3.73 -5.05
C ARG A 97 -11.01 -4.39 -3.81
N ARG A 98 -11.85 -5.41 -3.98
CA ARG A 98 -12.34 -6.24 -2.88
C ARG A 98 -11.24 -7.15 -2.33
N TYR A 99 -10.46 -7.79 -3.21
CA TYR A 99 -9.37 -8.70 -2.82
C TYR A 99 -8.07 -7.96 -2.51
N ILE A 100 -7.87 -6.78 -3.10
CA ILE A 100 -6.71 -5.92 -2.90
C ILE A 100 -7.21 -4.57 -2.38
N SER A 101 -7.49 -4.53 -1.08
CA SER A 101 -8.03 -3.36 -0.39
C SER A 101 -6.98 -2.27 -0.19
N MET A 102 -7.43 -1.02 0.04
CA MET A 102 -6.54 0.12 0.21
C MET A 102 -6.94 1.01 1.38
N VAL A 103 -5.93 1.42 2.16
CA VAL A 103 -5.98 2.46 3.17
C VAL A 103 -5.23 3.67 2.66
N PHE A 104 -5.85 4.85 2.71
CA PHE A 104 -5.30 6.09 2.18
C PHE A 104 -4.48 6.85 3.22
N GLN A 105 -3.66 7.78 2.74
CA GLN A 105 -2.79 8.63 3.53
C GLN A 105 -3.56 9.44 4.58
N HIS A 106 -4.64 10.09 4.17
CA HIS A 106 -5.54 10.79 5.09
C HIS A 106 -6.69 9.88 5.50
N PRO A 107 -6.98 9.75 6.80
CA PRO A 107 -8.15 9.04 7.24
C PRO A 107 -9.40 9.58 6.54
N ASN A 108 -10.19 8.69 5.98
CA ASN A 108 -11.39 9.04 5.21
C ASN A 108 -12.61 8.23 5.64
N PRO A 109 -12.98 8.26 6.94
CA PRO A 109 -14.21 7.60 7.34
C PRO A 109 -15.40 8.25 6.62
N PHE A 110 -16.39 7.42 6.26
CA PHE A 110 -17.63 7.95 5.69
C PHE A 110 -18.42 8.73 6.74
N ALA A 111 -19.25 9.68 6.32
CA ALA A 111 -20.16 10.43 7.19
C ALA A 111 -21.31 9.53 7.69
N MET A 112 -20.97 8.43 8.32
CA MET A 112 -21.82 7.37 8.84
C MET A 112 -21.38 7.00 10.25
N SER A 113 -22.15 6.11 10.90
CA SER A 113 -21.76 5.52 12.20
C SER A 113 -20.44 4.75 12.10
N ILE A 114 -19.80 4.50 13.24
CA ILE A 114 -18.62 3.63 13.33
C ILE A 114 -18.96 2.24 12.78
N TYR A 115 -20.12 1.70 13.21
CA TYR A 115 -20.64 0.42 12.74
C TYR A 115 -20.81 0.40 11.21
N ASP A 116 -21.51 1.39 10.65
CA ASP A 116 -21.80 1.43 9.22
C ASP A 116 -20.55 1.64 8.37
N ASN A 117 -19.55 2.32 8.88
CA ASN A 117 -18.24 2.41 8.20
C ASN A 117 -17.64 1.02 7.96
N VAL A 118 -17.62 0.16 8.96
CA VAL A 118 -17.08 -1.21 8.86
C VAL A 118 -18.02 -2.12 8.04
N ALA A 119 -19.33 -2.04 8.31
CA ALA A 119 -20.34 -2.85 7.64
C ALA A 119 -20.54 -2.49 6.15
N PHE A 120 -20.06 -1.31 5.70
CA PHE A 120 -20.33 -0.81 4.35
C PHE A 120 -19.92 -1.80 3.24
N GLY A 121 -18.67 -2.25 3.28
CA GLY A 121 -18.14 -3.21 2.31
C GLY A 121 -18.86 -4.57 2.39
N LEU A 122 -19.21 -5.01 3.59
CA LEU A 122 -19.94 -6.25 3.81
C LEU A 122 -21.35 -6.20 3.20
N LYS A 123 -22.09 -5.09 3.45
CA LYS A 123 -23.43 -4.85 2.86
C LYS A 123 -23.37 -4.82 1.34
N LEU A 124 -22.40 -4.09 0.77
CA LEU A 124 -22.22 -3.97 -0.68
C LEU A 124 -21.94 -5.33 -1.33
N ASN A 125 -21.16 -6.19 -0.66
CA ASN A 125 -20.80 -7.52 -1.15
C ASN A 125 -21.83 -8.62 -0.76
N ARG A 126 -22.99 -8.24 -0.19
CA ARG A 126 -24.05 -9.19 0.23
C ARG A 126 -23.51 -10.29 1.15
N PHE A 127 -22.73 -9.88 2.15
CA PHE A 127 -22.17 -10.80 3.14
C PHE A 127 -23.28 -11.65 3.78
N LYS A 128 -23.05 -12.97 3.91
CA LYS A 128 -24.07 -13.92 4.37
C LYS A 128 -23.85 -14.40 5.81
N GLY A 129 -22.76 -13.99 6.44
CA GLY A 129 -22.46 -14.34 7.84
C GLY A 129 -23.15 -13.40 8.84
N ASP A 130 -22.80 -13.54 10.11
CA ASP A 130 -23.23 -12.62 11.16
C ASP A 130 -22.50 -11.29 10.98
N MET A 131 -23.30 -10.24 10.72
CA MET A 131 -22.77 -8.90 10.44
C MET A 131 -22.16 -8.27 11.67
N ASP A 132 -22.79 -8.45 12.84
CA ASP A 132 -22.34 -7.86 14.09
C ASP A 132 -21.03 -8.50 14.54
N GLU A 133 -20.94 -9.83 14.44
CA GLU A 133 -19.71 -10.56 14.71
C GLU A 133 -18.58 -10.14 13.79
N GLN A 134 -18.82 -9.96 12.49
CA GLN A 134 -17.78 -9.56 11.53
C GLN A 134 -17.34 -8.11 11.74
N VAL A 135 -18.25 -7.21 12.08
CA VAL A 135 -17.92 -5.83 12.45
C VAL A 135 -17.07 -5.80 13.72
N GLN A 136 -17.47 -6.53 14.75
CA GLN A 136 -16.70 -6.64 15.99
C GLN A 136 -15.30 -7.17 15.72
N LYS A 137 -15.15 -8.30 15.05
CA LYS A 137 -13.85 -8.91 14.69
C LYS A 137 -12.96 -7.93 13.93
N SER A 138 -13.54 -7.16 13.01
CA SER A 138 -12.77 -6.18 12.22
C SER A 138 -12.27 -5.03 13.09
N LEU A 139 -13.08 -4.55 14.03
CA LEU A 139 -12.69 -3.52 14.99
C LEU A 139 -11.66 -4.03 16.01
N GLU A 140 -11.78 -5.29 16.44
CA GLU A 140 -10.79 -5.96 17.31
C GLU A 140 -9.45 -6.07 16.59
N ARG A 141 -9.43 -6.59 15.37
CA ARG A 141 -8.23 -6.71 14.53
C ARG A 141 -7.58 -5.36 14.21
N ALA A 142 -8.37 -4.28 14.17
CA ALA A 142 -7.86 -2.92 14.01
C ALA A 142 -7.50 -2.24 15.35
N ALA A 143 -7.45 -3.00 16.45
CA ALA A 143 -7.15 -2.53 17.80
C ALA A 143 -8.02 -1.31 18.22
N LEU A 144 -9.28 -1.27 17.78
CA LEU A 144 -10.21 -0.16 18.02
C LEU A 144 -11.42 -0.53 18.87
N TRP A 145 -11.79 -1.82 18.94
CA TRP A 145 -12.99 -2.29 19.62
C TRP A 145 -13.12 -1.79 21.05
N GLY A 146 -12.06 -1.91 21.85
CA GLY A 146 -12.07 -1.48 23.27
C GLY A 146 -12.43 -0.02 23.48
N GLU A 147 -12.17 0.83 22.47
CA GLU A 147 -12.42 2.28 22.54
C GLU A 147 -13.80 2.68 21.99
N VAL A 148 -14.45 1.80 21.19
CA VAL A 148 -15.66 2.19 20.45
C VAL A 148 -16.88 1.31 20.67
N LYS A 149 -16.75 0.16 21.35
CA LYS A 149 -17.82 -0.82 21.55
C LYS A 149 -19.12 -0.22 22.11
N ASP A 150 -19.01 0.77 23.01
CA ASP A 150 -20.16 1.41 23.66
C ASP A 150 -20.70 2.62 22.87
N LYS A 151 -20.13 2.91 21.69
CA LYS A 151 -20.50 4.09 20.88
C LYS A 151 -20.53 3.79 19.36
N LEU A 152 -20.83 2.55 18.97
CA LEU A 152 -20.83 2.12 17.57
C LEU A 152 -21.77 2.94 16.67
N ASN A 153 -22.85 3.47 17.24
CA ASN A 153 -23.82 4.31 16.54
C ASN A 153 -23.39 5.79 16.41
N LYS A 154 -22.25 6.20 17.02
CA LYS A 154 -21.71 7.54 16.85
C LYS A 154 -21.03 7.70 15.49
N SER A 155 -20.97 8.93 15.01
CA SER A 155 -20.30 9.25 13.73
C SER A 155 -18.82 8.84 13.76
N GLY A 156 -18.36 8.16 12.71
CA GLY A 156 -16.94 7.87 12.52
C GLY A 156 -16.06 9.12 12.44
N LEU A 157 -16.64 10.27 12.00
CA LEU A 157 -15.96 11.57 11.94
C LEU A 157 -15.67 12.18 13.32
N SER A 158 -16.33 11.72 14.39
CA SER A 158 -16.12 12.21 15.75
C SER A 158 -14.90 11.58 16.46
N LEU A 159 -14.24 10.63 15.84
CA LEU A 159 -13.06 9.96 16.35
C LEU A 159 -11.81 10.83 16.18
N SER A 160 -10.76 10.58 17.01
CA SER A 160 -9.44 11.19 16.82
C SER A 160 -8.79 10.71 15.51
N GLY A 161 -7.77 11.40 15.01
CA GLY A 161 -7.10 11.04 13.76
C GLY A 161 -6.59 9.59 13.74
N GLY A 162 -5.92 9.14 14.81
CA GLY A 162 -5.46 7.75 14.93
C GLY A 162 -6.61 6.74 15.02
N GLN A 163 -7.71 7.08 15.71
CA GLN A 163 -8.92 6.25 15.73
C GLN A 163 -9.60 6.19 14.36
N GLN A 164 -9.66 7.30 13.64
CA GLN A 164 -10.20 7.34 12.28
C GLN A 164 -9.37 6.48 11.33
N GLN A 165 -8.03 6.49 11.45
CA GLN A 165 -7.17 5.66 10.64
C GLN A 165 -7.40 4.16 10.94
N ARG A 166 -7.49 3.79 12.22
CA ARG A 166 -7.84 2.40 12.61
C ARG A 166 -9.25 2.00 12.15
N LEU A 167 -10.21 2.92 12.14
CA LEU A 167 -11.53 2.68 11.57
C LEU A 167 -11.46 2.43 10.06
N CYS A 168 -10.64 3.18 9.32
CA CYS A 168 -10.41 2.94 7.89
C CYS A 168 -9.72 1.59 7.64
N ILE A 169 -8.80 1.17 8.51
CA ILE A 169 -8.20 -0.17 8.47
C ILE A 169 -9.26 -1.23 8.74
N ALA A 170 -10.08 -1.09 9.81
CA ALA A 170 -11.17 -2.02 10.12
C ALA A 170 -12.12 -2.19 8.93
N ARG A 171 -12.50 -1.09 8.28
CA ARG A 171 -13.33 -1.09 7.07
C ARG A 171 -12.67 -1.85 5.92
N ALA A 172 -11.35 -1.65 5.72
CA ALA A 172 -10.61 -2.28 4.64
C ALA A 172 -10.47 -3.80 4.83
N ILE A 173 -10.27 -4.26 6.07
CA ILE A 173 -10.11 -5.70 6.38
C ILE A 173 -11.43 -6.43 6.62
N ALA A 174 -12.55 -5.73 6.76
CA ALA A 174 -13.86 -6.35 7.02
C ALA A 174 -14.28 -7.35 5.92
N THR A 175 -13.91 -7.07 4.67
CA THR A 175 -14.18 -7.95 3.52
C THR A 175 -13.17 -9.08 3.36
N GLU A 176 -12.25 -9.24 4.29
CA GLU A 176 -11.18 -10.24 4.30
C GLU A 176 -10.38 -10.28 2.98
N PRO A 177 -9.68 -9.17 2.64
CA PRO A 177 -8.87 -9.12 1.44
C PRO A 177 -7.62 -10.00 1.57
N ASP A 178 -7.04 -10.43 0.45
CA ASP A 178 -5.74 -11.12 0.44
C ASP A 178 -4.57 -10.14 0.62
N VAL A 179 -4.74 -8.92 0.08
CA VAL A 179 -3.71 -7.87 0.10
C VAL A 179 -4.26 -6.56 0.63
N LEU A 180 -3.50 -5.93 1.52
CA LEU A 180 -3.80 -4.63 2.07
C LEU A 180 -2.74 -3.62 1.61
N LEU A 181 -3.16 -2.66 0.81
CA LEU A 181 -2.32 -1.55 0.36
C LEU A 181 -2.47 -0.38 1.34
N MET A 182 -1.35 0.23 1.73
CA MET A 182 -1.34 1.37 2.64
C MET A 182 -0.50 2.51 2.07
N ASP A 183 -1.15 3.61 1.71
CA ASP A 183 -0.48 4.79 1.15
C ASP A 183 -0.17 5.77 2.30
N GLU A 184 1.06 5.78 2.80
CA GLU A 184 1.54 6.62 3.90
C GLU A 184 0.63 6.63 5.14
N PRO A 185 0.28 5.47 5.73
CA PRO A 185 -0.80 5.36 6.71
C PRO A 185 -0.57 6.11 8.02
N CYS A 186 0.65 6.58 8.28
CA CYS A 186 1.04 7.26 9.52
C CYS A 186 1.43 8.73 9.33
N SER A 187 1.44 9.26 8.10
CA SER A 187 2.01 10.60 7.82
C SER A 187 1.27 11.77 8.51
N ALA A 188 -0.01 11.60 8.81
CA ALA A 188 -0.86 12.60 9.46
C ALA A 188 -1.07 12.34 10.96
N LEU A 189 -0.31 11.41 11.56
CA LEU A 189 -0.50 10.96 12.93
C LEU A 189 0.63 11.43 13.85
N ASP A 190 0.31 11.58 15.12
CA ASP A 190 1.31 11.81 16.16
C ASP A 190 2.18 10.54 16.40
N PRO A 191 3.32 10.65 17.09
CA PRO A 191 4.23 9.51 17.28
C PRO A 191 3.62 8.32 18.02
N ILE A 192 2.66 8.55 18.94
CA ILE A 192 2.01 7.48 19.71
C ILE A 192 1.05 6.71 18.80
N ALA A 193 0.20 7.44 18.07
CA ALA A 193 -0.72 6.84 17.10
C ALA A 193 0.04 6.12 15.98
N THR A 194 1.18 6.66 15.52
CA THR A 194 2.06 6.01 14.54
C THR A 194 2.53 4.66 15.05
N ARG A 195 3.03 4.58 16.28
CA ARG A 195 3.50 3.31 16.89
C ARG A 195 2.38 2.27 16.95
N HIS A 196 1.18 2.66 17.37
CA HIS A 196 0.02 1.76 17.39
C HIS A 196 -0.33 1.22 16.00
N ILE A 197 -0.22 2.04 14.93
CA ILE A 197 -0.45 1.56 13.56
C ILE A 197 0.68 0.61 13.12
N GLU A 198 1.93 0.87 13.49
CA GLU A 198 3.06 -0.02 13.17
C GLU A 198 2.90 -1.40 13.84
N GLU A 199 2.56 -1.42 15.12
CA GLU A 199 2.27 -2.65 15.88
C GLU A 199 1.10 -3.41 15.22
N LEU A 200 0.02 -2.70 14.90
CA LEU A 200 -1.12 -3.26 14.19
C LEU A 200 -0.73 -3.87 12.84
N MET A 201 0.13 -3.22 12.06
CA MET A 201 0.59 -3.76 10.77
C MET A 201 1.38 -5.06 10.94
N LEU A 202 2.19 -5.19 11.99
CA LEU A 202 2.92 -6.42 12.32
C LEU A 202 1.96 -7.57 12.69
N GLU A 203 0.87 -7.29 13.39
CA GLU A 203 -0.16 -8.30 13.69
C GLU A 203 -0.97 -8.68 12.44
N LEU A 204 -1.29 -7.70 11.58
CA LEU A 204 -2.07 -7.92 10.38
C LEU A 204 -1.34 -8.79 9.35
N LYS A 205 0.00 -8.76 9.28
CA LYS A 205 0.76 -9.55 8.30
C LYS A 205 0.59 -11.07 8.46
N ASP A 206 0.20 -11.54 9.65
CA ASP A 206 -0.07 -12.96 9.89
C ASP A 206 -1.29 -13.46 9.09
N ARG A 207 -2.12 -12.55 8.60
CA ARG A 207 -3.37 -12.86 7.87
C ARG A 207 -3.41 -12.26 6.47
N TYR A 208 -2.79 -11.11 6.29
CA TYR A 208 -2.84 -10.32 5.07
C TYR A 208 -1.44 -10.09 4.52
N THR A 209 -1.33 -10.04 3.21
CA THR A 209 -0.12 -9.52 2.58
C THR A 209 -0.21 -7.99 2.57
N VAL A 210 0.84 -7.29 2.97
CA VAL A 210 0.83 -5.83 3.09
C VAL A 210 1.83 -5.21 2.13
N ALA A 211 1.40 -4.19 1.37
CA ALA A 211 2.32 -3.30 0.66
C ALA A 211 2.05 -1.86 1.12
N MET A 212 3.09 -1.16 1.56
CA MET A 212 2.95 0.19 2.07
C MET A 212 3.91 1.18 1.42
N VAL A 213 3.44 2.40 1.20
CA VAL A 213 4.32 3.55 0.91
C VAL A 213 4.66 4.24 2.21
N THR A 214 5.91 4.59 2.40
CA THR A 214 6.35 5.47 3.47
C THR A 214 7.51 6.35 3.03
N HIS A 215 7.57 7.59 3.52
CA HIS A 215 8.73 8.45 3.43
C HIS A 215 9.58 8.39 4.72
N ASN A 216 9.13 7.65 5.73
CA ASN A 216 9.87 7.44 6.97
C ASN A 216 10.70 6.14 6.88
N MET A 217 12.00 6.30 6.64
CA MET A 217 12.95 5.18 6.53
C MET A 217 12.99 4.32 7.80
N GLN A 218 12.90 4.95 8.97
CA GLN A 218 12.90 4.22 10.25
C GLN A 218 11.65 3.34 10.39
N GLN A 219 10.51 3.77 9.88
CA GLN A 219 9.31 2.95 9.83
C GLN A 219 9.53 1.72 8.93
N ALA A 220 10.08 1.90 7.72
CA ALA A 220 10.39 0.78 6.84
C ALA A 220 11.33 -0.24 7.52
N VAL A 221 12.40 0.24 8.18
CA VAL A 221 13.34 -0.64 8.91
C VAL A 221 12.66 -1.44 10.03
N ARG A 222 11.70 -0.82 10.75
CA ARG A 222 11.03 -1.49 11.88
C ARG A 222 10.04 -2.56 11.46
N ILE A 223 9.31 -2.35 10.36
CA ILE A 223 8.14 -3.19 10.09
C ILE A 223 8.16 -3.89 8.73
N ALA A 224 8.93 -3.45 7.74
CA ALA A 224 8.95 -4.08 6.43
C ALA A 224 9.89 -5.29 6.38
N ASP A 225 9.42 -6.39 5.79
CA ASP A 225 10.24 -7.57 5.49
C ASP A 225 11.08 -7.33 4.23
N ASN A 226 10.46 -6.76 3.20
CA ASN A 226 11.10 -6.38 1.94
C ASN A 226 10.94 -4.88 1.70
N THR A 227 11.93 -4.28 1.06
CA THR A 227 11.90 -2.85 0.71
C THR A 227 12.21 -2.65 -0.76
N ALA A 228 11.38 -1.84 -1.43
CA ALA A 228 11.56 -1.37 -2.79
C ALA A 228 11.91 0.12 -2.77
N PHE A 229 13.09 0.48 -3.24
CA PHE A 229 13.54 1.85 -3.35
C PHE A 229 13.29 2.39 -4.76
N PHE A 230 12.56 3.51 -4.82
CA PHE A 230 12.26 4.22 -6.06
C PHE A 230 13.07 5.50 -6.17
N GLY A 231 13.68 5.71 -7.32
CA GLY A 231 14.38 6.93 -7.69
C GLY A 231 13.62 7.75 -8.73
N VAL A 232 14.17 8.91 -9.05
CA VAL A 232 13.67 9.82 -10.10
C VAL A 232 14.76 9.99 -11.15
N ASP A 233 14.41 9.74 -12.40
CA ASP A 233 15.23 10.10 -13.55
C ASP A 233 14.81 11.47 -14.08
N VAL A 234 15.78 12.36 -14.24
CA VAL A 234 15.60 13.73 -14.78
C VAL A 234 16.36 13.93 -16.09
N SER A 235 16.95 12.88 -16.65
CA SER A 235 17.87 12.96 -17.80
C SER A 235 17.26 13.49 -19.09
N GLN A 236 15.93 13.40 -19.24
CA GLN A 236 15.20 13.86 -20.43
C GLN A 236 14.38 15.15 -20.18
N GLY A 237 14.67 15.89 -19.10
CA GLY A 237 13.97 17.10 -18.73
C GLY A 237 12.63 16.88 -18.01
N GLU A 238 12.18 15.65 -17.91
CA GLU A 238 10.99 15.23 -17.15
C GLU A 238 11.40 14.41 -15.94
N ARG A 239 10.58 14.45 -14.89
CA ARG A 239 10.80 13.66 -13.67
C ARG A 239 10.05 12.35 -13.78
N VAL A 240 10.75 11.28 -14.11
CA VAL A 240 10.15 9.94 -14.26
C VAL A 240 10.63 9.02 -13.15
N GLY A 241 9.69 8.46 -12.39
CA GLY A 241 9.99 7.49 -11.35
C GLY A 241 10.35 6.11 -11.91
N HIS A 242 11.23 5.40 -11.22
CA HIS A 242 11.58 4.01 -11.55
C HIS A 242 12.04 3.26 -10.33
N LEU A 243 11.92 1.93 -10.35
CA LEU A 243 12.51 1.08 -9.33
C LEU A 243 14.04 1.08 -9.50
N VAL A 244 14.76 1.43 -8.44
CA VAL A 244 16.23 1.38 -8.39
C VAL A 244 16.70 0.04 -7.84
N GLU A 245 16.14 -0.35 -6.69
CA GLU A 245 16.52 -1.55 -5.98
C GLU A 245 15.37 -2.13 -5.18
N MET A 246 15.29 -3.45 -5.10
CA MET A 246 14.36 -4.15 -4.22
C MET A 246 15.05 -5.35 -3.60
N GLY A 247 14.84 -5.55 -2.31
CA GLY A 247 15.46 -6.64 -1.56
C GLY A 247 14.87 -6.80 -0.17
N ASN A 248 15.47 -7.71 0.61
CA ASN A 248 15.22 -7.77 2.05
C ASN A 248 15.54 -6.42 2.70
N THR A 249 14.71 -5.96 3.62
CA THR A 249 14.86 -4.64 4.23
C THR A 249 16.23 -4.44 4.88
N GLN A 250 16.74 -5.42 5.61
CA GLN A 250 18.07 -5.31 6.23
C GLN A 250 19.19 -5.16 5.20
N GLN A 251 19.09 -5.85 4.06
CA GLN A 251 20.05 -5.70 2.97
C GLN A 251 19.99 -4.29 2.36
N ILE A 252 18.78 -3.79 2.03
CA ILE A 252 18.59 -2.47 1.43
C ILE A 252 19.18 -1.35 2.32
N PHE A 253 19.08 -1.48 3.64
CA PHE A 253 19.55 -0.44 4.57
C PHE A 253 21.00 -0.61 5.01
N ASN A 254 21.55 -1.83 5.05
CA ASN A 254 22.90 -2.08 5.56
C ASN A 254 23.93 -2.37 4.46
N ASP A 255 23.51 -2.96 3.34
CA ASP A 255 24.38 -3.32 2.22
C ASP A 255 23.70 -3.12 0.86
N PRO A 256 23.26 -1.89 0.54
CA PRO A 256 22.63 -1.60 -0.74
C PRO A 256 23.60 -1.77 -1.91
N GLN A 257 23.11 -2.30 -3.03
CA GLN A 257 23.93 -2.63 -4.19
C GLN A 257 24.13 -1.43 -5.13
N TYR A 258 23.25 -0.43 -5.07
CA TYR A 258 23.27 0.73 -5.95
C TYR A 258 23.67 1.99 -5.20
N ASP A 259 24.54 2.80 -5.80
CA ASP A 259 25.01 4.05 -5.19
C ASP A 259 23.85 5.01 -4.87
N LEU A 260 22.81 5.03 -5.71
CA LEU A 260 21.62 5.85 -5.46
C LEU A 260 20.87 5.41 -4.19
N THR A 261 20.79 4.09 -3.95
CA THR A 261 20.23 3.56 -2.72
C THR A 261 21.08 3.91 -1.52
N LYS A 262 22.43 3.77 -1.63
CA LYS A 262 23.38 4.13 -0.56
C LYS A 262 23.21 5.57 -0.13
N GLN A 263 23.20 6.50 -1.09
CA GLN A 263 23.05 7.93 -0.84
C GLN A 263 21.68 8.24 -0.20
N TYR A 264 20.62 7.56 -0.61
CA TYR A 264 19.29 7.78 -0.04
C TYR A 264 19.22 7.29 1.41
N VAL A 265 19.68 6.07 1.70
CA VAL A 265 19.58 5.49 3.05
C VAL A 265 20.56 6.12 4.04
N SER A 266 21.71 6.69 3.57
CA SER A 266 22.66 7.47 4.40
C SER A 266 22.14 8.88 4.71
N GLY A 267 21.07 9.34 4.06
CA GLY A 267 20.54 10.69 4.23
C GLY A 267 21.30 11.77 3.45
N GLU A 268 22.19 11.40 2.53
CA GLU A 268 22.95 12.35 1.68
C GLU A 268 22.07 12.96 0.56
N PHE A 269 20.88 12.38 0.31
CA PHE A 269 19.86 12.96 -0.56
C PHE A 269 18.91 13.82 0.26
N SER A 270 18.99 15.10 0.09
CA SER A 270 18.02 16.09 0.56
C SER A 270 17.30 16.76 -0.62
#